data_cee9b8fd62a8fdc0f8fde0ba9ab8b2cb
#
_entry.id   cee9b8fd62a8fdc0f8fde0ba9ab8b2cb
#
_cell.length_a   1.000
_cell.length_b   1.000
_cell.length_c   1.000
_cell.angle_alpha   90.00
_cell.angle_beta   90.00
_cell.angle_gamma   90.00
#
_symmetry.space_group_name_H-M   'P 1'
#
loop_
_entity.id
_entity.type
_entity.pdbx_description
1 polymer ?
#
loop_
_entity_poly.entity_id
_entity_poly.type
_entity_poly.pdbx_seq_one_letter_code
_entity_poly.pdbx_strand_id
1 'polypeptide(L)'
;MENSLENMVLGTIRTRRSVRAYSPEKVEEEKIQAILEAAVFAPSARNGQPWFFTVIENEGLLEEMNEATKSIMLSSGDEFLESRARREDFHVFHHAKTVILVSGKEDHPSAPVDCAAATENMLLAAKSLGVASCWIGFVELLFSSPKGEVYRKLLQIPEGYRPLWAVALGYALDSPGEAPPRNRNVVAWIR
;
A
#
# COMPACT_ATOMS: atom_id res chain seq x y z
N MET A 1 1.65 36.44 -7.75
CA MET A 1 0.58 35.85 -8.60
C MET A 1 0.28 34.50 -7.99
N GLU A 2 -0.84 34.38 -7.29
CA GLU A 2 -1.36 33.10 -6.82
C GLU A 2 -1.51 32.18 -8.04
N ASN A 3 -1.01 30.95 -7.90
CA ASN A 3 -1.06 29.97 -8.99
C ASN A 3 -2.54 29.61 -9.21
N SER A 4 -3.20 30.17 -10.22
CA SER A 4 -4.63 30.03 -10.52
C SER A 4 -5.09 28.57 -10.73
N LEU A 5 -4.17 27.62 -10.74
CA LEU A 5 -4.41 26.20 -10.91
C LEU A 5 -4.34 25.42 -9.58
N GLU A 6 -4.16 26.10 -8.42
CA GLU A 6 -4.16 25.41 -7.12
C GLU A 6 -5.58 24.98 -6.75
N ASN A 7 -5.74 23.72 -6.37
CA ASN A 7 -7.00 23.16 -5.89
C ASN A 7 -6.73 22.01 -4.91
N MET A 8 -7.77 21.55 -4.23
CA MET A 8 -7.68 20.52 -3.19
C MET A 8 -7.02 19.21 -3.70
N VAL A 9 -7.33 18.80 -4.92
CA VAL A 9 -6.76 17.57 -5.51
C VAL A 9 -5.25 17.69 -5.70
N LEU A 10 -4.79 18.78 -6.35
CA LEU A 10 -3.38 19.05 -6.55
C LEU A 10 -2.63 19.22 -5.22
N GLY A 11 -3.26 19.88 -4.25
CA GLY A 11 -2.74 20.01 -2.89
C GLY A 11 -2.53 18.64 -2.22
N THR A 12 -3.53 17.76 -2.30
CA THR A 12 -3.46 16.38 -1.76
C THR A 12 -2.32 15.58 -2.39
N ILE A 13 -2.22 15.61 -3.72
CA ILE A 13 -1.16 14.92 -4.46
C ILE A 13 0.23 15.42 -4.03
N ARG A 14 0.43 16.73 -3.91
CA ARG A 14 1.71 17.33 -3.55
C ARG A 14 2.11 17.09 -2.10
N THR A 15 1.14 17.00 -1.19
CA THR A 15 1.39 16.89 0.26
C THR A 15 1.34 15.47 0.81
N ARG A 16 0.81 14.50 0.05
CA ARG A 16 0.84 13.10 0.47
C ARG A 16 2.28 12.60 0.65
N ARG A 17 2.50 11.87 1.74
CA ARG A 17 3.79 11.22 2.06
C ARG A 17 3.57 9.77 2.48
N SER A 18 4.58 8.94 2.25
CA SER A 18 4.63 7.59 2.82
C SER A 18 5.05 7.68 4.28
N VAL A 19 4.09 7.48 5.18
CA VAL A 19 4.30 7.50 6.63
C VAL A 19 4.65 6.09 7.11
N ARG A 20 5.63 6.00 8.01
CA ARG A 20 6.18 4.73 8.51
C ARG A 20 6.28 4.67 10.03
N ALA A 21 5.58 5.56 10.71
CA ALA A 21 5.40 5.56 12.16
C ALA A 21 3.98 6.02 12.46
N TYR A 22 3.21 5.15 13.11
CA TYR A 22 1.80 5.36 13.37
C TYR A 22 1.51 5.45 14.86
N SER A 23 0.53 6.27 15.24
CA SER A 23 -0.02 6.26 16.59
C SER A 23 -0.78 4.95 16.85
N PRO A 24 -1.05 4.61 18.12
CA PRO A 24 -1.80 3.40 18.46
C PRO A 24 -3.30 3.48 18.11
N GLU A 25 -3.78 4.62 17.64
CA GLU A 25 -5.17 4.83 17.26
C GLU A 25 -5.53 4.02 16.01
N LYS A 26 -6.70 3.41 16.03
CA LYS A 26 -7.27 2.72 14.86
C LYS A 26 -7.92 3.71 13.93
N VAL A 27 -7.89 3.40 12.65
CA VAL A 27 -8.64 4.15 11.64
C VAL A 27 -10.12 3.75 11.76
N GLU A 28 -11.01 4.72 11.75
CA GLU A 28 -12.46 4.47 11.83
C GLU A 28 -12.94 3.73 10.59
N GLU A 29 -13.86 2.79 10.78
CA GLU A 29 -14.40 1.95 9.71
C GLU A 29 -14.98 2.79 8.56
N GLU A 30 -15.65 3.89 8.86
CA GLU A 30 -16.20 4.80 7.86
C GLU A 30 -15.13 5.39 6.93
N LYS A 31 -13.94 5.71 7.46
CA LYS A 31 -12.81 6.18 6.65
C LYS A 31 -12.21 5.06 5.81
N ILE A 32 -12.12 3.84 6.37
CA ILE A 32 -11.66 2.67 5.61
C ILE A 32 -12.61 2.41 4.44
N GLN A 33 -13.91 2.44 4.66
CA GLN A 33 -14.91 2.26 3.61
C GLN A 33 -14.79 3.35 2.52
N ALA A 34 -14.64 4.61 2.89
CA ALA A 34 -14.45 5.71 1.92
C ALA A 34 -13.15 5.54 1.10
N ILE A 35 -12.07 5.03 1.71
CA ILE A 35 -10.80 4.73 1.03
C ILE A 35 -10.98 3.58 0.03
N LEU A 36 -11.71 2.53 0.41
CA LEU A 36 -12.02 1.40 -0.48
C LEU A 36 -12.96 1.82 -1.62
N GLU A 37 -13.95 2.66 -1.34
CA GLU A 37 -14.80 3.24 -2.38
C GLU A 37 -13.97 4.03 -3.40
N ALA A 38 -13.06 4.90 -2.94
CA ALA A 38 -12.17 5.62 -3.86
C ALA A 38 -11.33 4.67 -4.73
N ALA A 39 -10.89 3.53 -4.19
CA ALA A 39 -10.13 2.54 -4.91
C ALA A 39 -10.91 1.96 -6.09
N VAL A 40 -12.18 1.59 -5.91
CA VAL A 40 -12.99 0.97 -6.96
C VAL A 40 -13.40 1.94 -8.06
N PHE A 41 -13.25 3.25 -7.84
CA PHE A 41 -13.42 4.27 -8.88
C PHE A 41 -12.17 4.48 -9.75
N ALA A 42 -11.10 3.72 -9.53
CA ALA A 42 -9.94 3.77 -10.43
C ALA A 42 -10.31 3.28 -11.84
N PRO A 43 -9.68 3.83 -12.89
CA PRO A 43 -9.83 3.28 -14.22
C PRO A 43 -9.21 1.89 -14.31
N SER A 44 -9.79 1.02 -15.11
CA SER A 44 -9.25 -0.30 -15.42
C SER A 44 -9.42 -0.66 -16.89
N ALA A 45 -8.49 -1.46 -17.42
CA ALA A 45 -8.53 -1.88 -18.80
C ALA A 45 -9.86 -2.59 -19.12
N ARG A 46 -10.62 -2.07 -20.11
CA ARG A 46 -11.95 -2.59 -20.51
C ARG A 46 -12.96 -2.64 -19.35
N ASN A 47 -12.79 -1.82 -18.33
CA ASN A 47 -13.57 -1.85 -17.09
C ASN A 47 -13.54 -3.24 -16.40
N GLY A 48 -12.41 -3.92 -16.48
CA GLY A 48 -12.23 -5.28 -15.96
C GLY A 48 -12.20 -5.38 -14.45
N GLN A 49 -11.88 -4.28 -13.74
CA GLN A 49 -11.90 -4.17 -12.29
C GLN A 49 -11.25 -5.39 -11.60
N PRO A 50 -9.98 -5.71 -11.93
CA PRO A 50 -9.36 -6.99 -11.60
C PRO A 50 -8.77 -7.03 -10.18
N TRP A 51 -9.20 -6.15 -9.30
CA TRP A 51 -8.73 -6.03 -7.92
C TRP A 51 -9.61 -6.79 -6.94
N PHE A 52 -8.96 -7.25 -5.86
CA PHE A 52 -9.60 -7.72 -4.65
C PHE A 52 -8.86 -7.16 -3.44
N PHE A 53 -9.60 -6.60 -2.49
CA PHE A 53 -9.04 -5.93 -1.32
C PHE A 53 -9.37 -6.72 -0.07
N THR A 54 -8.34 -7.04 0.74
CA THR A 54 -8.53 -7.67 2.05
C THR A 54 -8.09 -6.67 3.13
N VAL A 55 -9.02 -6.24 3.98
CA VAL A 55 -8.71 -5.40 5.15
C VAL A 55 -8.28 -6.31 6.30
N ILE A 56 -7.12 -6.02 6.88
CA ILE A 56 -6.52 -6.78 7.96
C ILE A 56 -6.36 -5.86 9.17
N GLU A 57 -7.10 -6.13 10.24
CA GLU A 57 -7.03 -5.43 11.52
C GLU A 57 -6.71 -6.39 12.68
N ASN A 58 -6.46 -7.66 12.36
CA ASN A 58 -5.99 -8.64 13.33
C ASN A 58 -4.49 -8.44 13.56
N GLU A 59 -4.14 -7.81 14.67
CA GLU A 59 -2.77 -7.47 15.03
C GLU A 59 -1.88 -8.71 15.15
N GLY A 60 -2.41 -9.82 15.70
CA GLY A 60 -1.67 -11.08 15.79
C GLY A 60 -1.32 -11.64 14.42
N LEU A 61 -2.26 -11.60 13.47
CA LEU A 61 -2.00 -12.05 12.10
C LEU A 61 -1.01 -11.13 11.36
N LEU A 62 -1.10 -9.82 11.57
CA LEU A 62 -0.12 -8.88 11.01
C LEU A 62 1.29 -9.14 11.53
N GLU A 63 1.43 -9.46 12.82
CA GLU A 63 2.73 -9.81 13.41
C GLU A 63 3.25 -11.15 12.86
N GLU A 64 2.39 -12.18 12.75
CA GLU A 64 2.78 -13.46 12.13
C GLU A 64 3.26 -13.26 10.69
N MET A 65 2.57 -12.44 9.90
CA MET A 65 2.96 -12.12 8.52
C MET A 65 4.27 -11.31 8.49
N ASN A 66 4.47 -10.39 9.43
CA ASN A 66 5.72 -9.65 9.59
C ASN A 66 6.89 -10.59 9.82
N GLU A 67 6.81 -11.45 10.84
CA GLU A 67 7.89 -12.39 11.18
C GLU A 67 8.15 -13.40 10.06
N ALA A 68 7.11 -13.91 9.40
CA ALA A 68 7.26 -14.78 8.26
C ALA A 68 7.99 -14.10 7.10
N THR A 69 7.65 -12.85 6.79
CA THR A 69 8.30 -12.06 5.74
C THR A 69 9.75 -11.74 6.09
N LYS A 70 10.02 -11.32 7.33
CA LYS A 70 11.40 -11.08 7.82
C LYS A 70 12.27 -12.33 7.71
N SER A 71 11.74 -13.50 8.09
CA SER A 71 12.43 -14.77 7.96
C SER A 71 12.84 -15.08 6.51
N ILE A 72 11.95 -14.80 5.56
CA ILE A 72 12.22 -14.95 4.12
C ILE A 72 13.30 -13.97 3.66
N MET A 73 13.21 -12.71 4.09
CA MET A 73 14.20 -11.67 3.77
C MET A 73 15.59 -12.05 4.29
N LEU A 74 15.70 -12.59 5.50
CA LEU A 74 16.97 -13.02 6.12
C LEU A 74 17.63 -14.19 5.41
N SER A 75 16.88 -15.01 4.70
CA SER A 75 17.35 -16.17 3.96
C SER A 75 17.37 -15.98 2.44
N SER A 76 17.17 -14.76 1.97
CA SER A 76 17.01 -14.46 0.53
C SER A 76 18.31 -14.51 -0.26
N GLY A 77 19.48 -14.34 0.38
CA GLY A 77 20.75 -14.12 -0.29
C GLY A 77 20.90 -12.71 -0.91
N ASP A 78 19.91 -11.84 -0.73
CA ASP A 78 19.95 -10.44 -1.14
C ASP A 78 20.42 -9.56 0.03
N GLU A 79 21.57 -8.93 -0.11
CA GLU A 79 22.21 -8.13 0.95
C GLU A 79 21.30 -6.96 1.41
N PHE A 80 20.57 -6.34 0.50
CA PHE A 80 19.64 -5.25 0.85
C PHE A 80 18.48 -5.77 1.71
N LEU A 81 17.85 -6.88 1.34
CA LEU A 81 16.75 -7.48 2.09
C LEU A 81 17.23 -7.96 3.46
N GLU A 82 18.35 -8.67 3.51
CA GLU A 82 18.90 -9.18 4.76
C GLU A 82 19.28 -8.05 5.71
N SER A 83 20.00 -7.02 5.23
CA SER A 83 20.40 -5.89 6.08
C SER A 83 19.20 -5.17 6.66
N ARG A 84 18.13 -5.05 5.87
CA ARG A 84 16.91 -4.42 6.32
C ARG A 84 16.18 -5.24 7.38
N ALA A 85 16.08 -6.55 7.17
CA ALA A 85 15.40 -7.45 8.11
C ALA A 85 16.15 -7.61 9.46
N ARG A 86 17.48 -7.39 9.48
CA ARG A 86 18.30 -7.42 10.70
C ARG A 86 18.12 -6.19 11.59
N ARG A 87 17.51 -5.12 11.11
CA ARG A 87 17.26 -3.93 11.92
C ARG A 87 16.19 -4.22 12.97
N GLU A 88 16.45 -3.86 14.20
CA GLU A 88 15.51 -4.05 15.34
C GLU A 88 14.20 -3.27 15.14
N ASP A 89 14.30 -2.07 14.54
CA ASP A 89 13.16 -1.18 14.27
C ASP A 89 12.40 -1.53 13.00
N PHE A 90 12.80 -2.56 12.25
CA PHE A 90 12.15 -2.91 11.01
C PHE A 90 10.92 -3.78 11.24
N HIS A 91 9.78 -3.29 10.78
CA HIS A 91 8.53 -4.02 10.70
C HIS A 91 7.92 -3.82 9.31
N VAL A 92 7.52 -4.91 8.65
CA VAL A 92 7.02 -4.89 7.26
C VAL A 92 5.86 -3.91 7.09
N PHE A 93 4.94 -3.88 8.05
CA PHE A 93 3.77 -3.01 8.03
C PHE A 93 3.93 -1.75 8.89
N HIS A 94 5.14 -1.45 9.38
CA HIS A 94 5.44 -0.27 10.21
C HIS A 94 4.55 -0.16 11.46
N HIS A 95 4.14 -1.30 12.05
CA HIS A 95 3.22 -1.41 13.19
C HIS A 95 1.85 -0.74 12.96
N ALA A 96 1.43 -0.57 11.71
CA ALA A 96 0.09 -0.09 11.40
C ALA A 96 -0.98 -1.08 11.90
N LYS A 97 -2.07 -0.54 12.47
CA LYS A 97 -3.20 -1.33 13.00
C LYS A 97 -4.18 -1.76 11.91
N THR A 98 -4.13 -1.10 10.76
CA THR A 98 -4.98 -1.41 9.61
C THR A 98 -4.09 -1.54 8.38
N VAL A 99 -4.22 -2.66 7.68
CA VAL A 99 -3.51 -2.95 6.43
C VAL A 99 -4.51 -3.40 5.39
N ILE A 100 -4.48 -2.82 4.20
CA ILE A 100 -5.27 -3.28 3.05
C ILE A 100 -4.33 -4.04 2.12
N LEU A 101 -4.52 -5.35 2.00
CA LEU A 101 -3.84 -6.16 1.00
C LEU A 101 -4.53 -5.99 -0.34
N VAL A 102 -3.76 -5.72 -1.38
CA VAL A 102 -4.23 -5.54 -2.76
C VAL A 102 -3.86 -6.77 -3.56
N SER A 103 -4.85 -7.49 -4.04
CA SER A 103 -4.70 -8.66 -4.90
C SER A 103 -5.22 -8.36 -6.29
N GLY A 104 -4.53 -8.87 -7.30
CA GLY A 104 -4.91 -8.74 -8.71
C GLY A 104 -5.29 -10.08 -9.31
N LYS A 105 -6.26 -10.08 -10.21
CA LYS A 105 -6.72 -11.26 -10.93
C LYS A 105 -5.62 -11.79 -11.84
N GLU A 106 -5.27 -13.09 -11.73
CA GLU A 106 -4.11 -13.68 -12.40
C GLU A 106 -4.25 -13.77 -13.93
N ASP A 107 -5.46 -14.01 -14.41
CA ASP A 107 -5.79 -14.12 -15.84
C ASP A 107 -6.04 -12.77 -16.52
N HIS A 108 -5.90 -11.63 -15.81
CA HIS A 108 -6.08 -10.30 -16.35
C HIS A 108 -4.73 -9.59 -16.57
N PRO A 109 -4.26 -9.44 -17.81
CA PRO A 109 -2.90 -8.94 -18.09
C PRO A 109 -2.61 -7.55 -17.51
N SER A 110 -3.62 -6.70 -17.39
CA SER A 110 -3.49 -5.34 -16.85
C SER A 110 -3.69 -5.26 -15.33
N ALA A 111 -3.94 -6.38 -14.64
CA ALA A 111 -4.24 -6.37 -13.21
C ALA A 111 -3.21 -5.60 -12.37
N PRO A 112 -1.89 -5.74 -12.55
CA PRO A 112 -0.94 -4.97 -11.76
C PRO A 112 -1.06 -3.45 -11.98
N VAL A 113 -1.29 -3.01 -13.21
CA VAL A 113 -1.43 -1.58 -13.55
C VAL A 113 -2.74 -1.03 -13.01
N ASP A 114 -3.85 -1.75 -13.21
CA ASP A 114 -5.18 -1.36 -12.73
C ASP A 114 -5.21 -1.31 -11.19
N CYS A 115 -4.62 -2.32 -10.53
CA CYS A 115 -4.48 -2.34 -9.08
C CYS A 115 -3.57 -1.20 -8.56
N ALA A 116 -2.55 -0.78 -9.33
CA ALA A 116 -1.71 0.36 -8.96
C ALA A 116 -2.50 1.68 -9.02
N ALA A 117 -3.37 1.84 -10.03
CA ALA A 117 -4.27 3.00 -10.11
C ALA A 117 -5.25 3.03 -8.93
N ALA A 118 -5.84 1.88 -8.58
CA ALA A 118 -6.71 1.76 -7.40
C ALA A 118 -5.96 2.09 -6.10
N THR A 119 -4.72 1.63 -5.98
CA THR A 119 -3.87 1.91 -4.81
C THR A 119 -3.56 3.41 -4.70
N GLU A 120 -3.23 4.11 -5.78
CA GLU A 120 -3.00 5.56 -5.73
C GLU A 120 -4.27 6.30 -5.28
N ASN A 121 -5.46 5.89 -5.76
CA ASN A 121 -6.73 6.44 -5.25
C ASN A 121 -6.87 6.24 -3.74
N MET A 122 -6.54 5.05 -3.20
CA MET A 122 -6.53 4.81 -1.74
C MET A 122 -5.61 5.78 -1.00
N LEU A 123 -4.38 5.97 -1.52
CA LEU A 123 -3.39 6.83 -0.87
C LEU A 123 -3.85 8.30 -0.84
N LEU A 124 -4.47 8.77 -1.92
CA LEU A 124 -5.00 10.13 -2.02
C LEU A 124 -6.24 10.32 -1.14
N ALA A 125 -7.16 9.35 -1.15
CA ALA A 125 -8.34 9.37 -0.29
C ALA A 125 -7.94 9.36 1.19
N ALA A 126 -7.03 8.47 1.60
CA ALA A 126 -6.50 8.44 2.95
C ALA A 126 -5.96 9.83 3.36
N LYS A 127 -5.10 10.44 2.53
CA LYS A 127 -4.56 11.77 2.79
C LYS A 127 -5.64 12.83 2.95
N SER A 128 -6.68 12.82 2.10
CA SER A 128 -7.78 13.79 2.16
C SER A 128 -8.63 13.66 3.43
N LEU A 129 -8.70 12.44 4.00
CA LEU A 129 -9.41 12.11 5.23
C LEU A 129 -8.54 12.26 6.50
N GLY A 130 -7.32 12.78 6.38
CA GLY A 130 -6.39 12.91 7.50
C GLY A 130 -5.76 11.59 7.95
N VAL A 131 -5.90 10.52 7.16
CA VAL A 131 -5.29 9.21 7.40
C VAL A 131 -3.94 9.15 6.70
N ALA A 132 -2.92 8.76 7.44
CA ALA A 132 -1.59 8.51 6.91
C ALA A 132 -1.51 7.12 6.26
N SER A 133 -0.68 6.99 5.24
CA SER A 133 -0.57 5.74 4.49
C SER A 133 0.86 5.44 4.02
N CYS A 134 1.13 4.16 3.78
CA CYS A 134 2.37 3.71 3.14
C CYS A 134 2.10 2.51 2.23
N TRP A 135 2.61 2.56 1.00
CA TRP A 135 2.63 1.42 0.08
C TRP A 135 3.70 0.42 0.50
N ILE A 136 3.35 -0.84 0.71
CA ILE A 136 4.21 -1.92 1.19
C ILE A 136 4.42 -2.96 0.09
N GLY A 137 5.63 -3.01 -0.48
CA GLY A 137 5.99 -4.00 -1.51
C GLY A 137 6.46 -5.34 -0.95
N PHE A 138 7.10 -5.36 0.23
CA PHE A 138 7.73 -6.58 0.77
C PHE A 138 6.79 -7.75 1.02
N VAL A 139 5.50 -7.51 1.14
CA VAL A 139 4.48 -8.55 1.33
C VAL A 139 4.47 -9.57 0.18
N GLU A 140 4.87 -9.18 -1.03
CA GLU A 140 5.00 -10.08 -2.18
C GLU A 140 5.94 -11.25 -1.89
N LEU A 141 7.00 -11.05 -1.11
CA LEU A 141 7.94 -12.10 -0.71
C LEU A 141 7.24 -13.24 0.04
N LEU A 142 6.32 -12.90 0.93
CA LEU A 142 5.53 -13.88 1.68
C LEU A 142 4.67 -14.71 0.75
N PHE A 143 3.93 -14.07 -0.14
CA PHE A 143 2.98 -14.74 -1.02
C PHE A 143 3.65 -15.50 -2.18
N SER A 144 4.90 -15.18 -2.51
CA SER A 144 5.75 -15.93 -3.46
C SER A 144 6.49 -17.10 -2.82
N SER A 145 6.41 -17.24 -1.48
CA SER A 145 7.03 -18.32 -0.75
C SER A 145 6.12 -19.56 -0.61
N PRO A 146 6.65 -20.71 -0.20
CA PRO A 146 5.83 -21.88 0.12
C PRO A 146 4.76 -21.65 1.21
N LYS A 147 4.96 -20.65 2.06
CA LYS A 147 3.96 -20.25 3.09
C LYS A 147 2.80 -19.44 2.52
N GLY A 148 2.95 -18.87 1.33
CA GLY A 148 1.98 -17.97 0.73
C GLY A 148 0.58 -18.55 0.63
N GLU A 149 0.46 -19.83 0.30
CA GLU A 149 -0.84 -20.50 0.18
C GLU A 149 -1.61 -20.58 1.50
N VAL A 150 -0.92 -20.76 2.63
CA VAL A 150 -1.53 -20.77 3.96
C VAL A 150 -2.15 -19.38 4.24
N TYR A 151 -1.40 -18.30 3.98
CA TYR A 151 -1.90 -16.94 4.20
C TYR A 151 -2.98 -16.54 3.22
N ARG A 152 -2.96 -17.02 1.95
CA ARG A 152 -4.06 -16.80 1.00
C ARG A 152 -5.39 -17.32 1.56
N LYS A 153 -5.37 -18.52 2.14
CA LYS A 153 -6.56 -19.14 2.76
C LYS A 153 -7.01 -18.40 4.00
N LEU A 154 -6.07 -18.07 4.91
CA LEU A 154 -6.38 -17.31 6.13
C LEU A 154 -7.00 -15.95 5.83
N LEU A 155 -6.53 -15.28 4.78
CA LEU A 155 -6.99 -13.98 4.34
C LEU A 155 -8.19 -14.04 3.38
N GLN A 156 -8.73 -15.23 3.13
CA GLN A 156 -9.90 -15.47 2.27
C GLN A 156 -9.75 -14.84 0.87
N ILE A 157 -8.52 -14.90 0.31
CA ILE A 157 -8.26 -14.39 -1.02
C ILE A 157 -8.88 -15.37 -2.02
N PRO A 158 -9.76 -14.92 -2.94
CA PRO A 158 -10.42 -15.80 -3.88
C PRO A 158 -9.42 -16.51 -4.80
N GLU A 159 -9.77 -17.71 -5.25
CA GLU A 159 -9.01 -18.42 -6.28
C GLU A 159 -8.88 -17.58 -7.55
N GLY A 160 -7.71 -17.63 -8.20
CA GLY A 160 -7.41 -16.82 -9.38
C GLY A 160 -6.98 -15.38 -9.05
N TYR A 161 -6.84 -15.03 -7.77
CA TYR A 161 -6.25 -13.75 -7.35
C TYR A 161 -4.90 -13.99 -6.68
N ARG A 162 -3.92 -13.14 -7.01
CA ARG A 162 -2.62 -13.12 -6.33
C ARG A 162 -2.40 -11.80 -5.60
N PRO A 163 -1.91 -11.84 -4.36
CA PRO A 163 -1.46 -10.64 -3.67
C PRO A 163 -0.31 -9.96 -4.41
N LEU A 164 -0.38 -8.65 -4.54
CA LEU A 164 0.61 -7.82 -5.21
C LEU A 164 1.41 -6.98 -4.21
N TRP A 165 0.71 -6.23 -3.37
CA TRP A 165 1.26 -5.35 -2.35
C TRP A 165 0.21 -5.06 -1.28
N ALA A 166 0.60 -4.26 -0.28
CA ALA A 166 -0.34 -3.80 0.72
C ALA A 166 -0.25 -2.27 0.91
N VAL A 167 -1.27 -1.72 1.54
CA VAL A 167 -1.32 -0.34 2.02
C VAL A 167 -1.48 -0.36 3.52
N ALA A 168 -0.48 0.14 4.25
CA ALA A 168 -0.59 0.40 5.68
C ALA A 168 -1.32 1.72 5.91
N LEU A 169 -2.27 1.74 6.84
CA LEU A 169 -3.09 2.89 7.21
C LEU A 169 -3.00 3.16 8.71
N GLY A 170 -3.07 4.41 9.10
CA GLY A 170 -3.09 4.82 10.52
C GLY A 170 -2.98 6.34 10.65
N TYR A 171 -2.84 6.82 11.88
CA TYR A 171 -2.53 8.21 12.14
C TYR A 171 -1.03 8.39 12.32
N ALA A 172 -0.46 9.41 11.67
CA ALA A 172 0.96 9.66 11.75
C ALA A 172 1.38 10.02 13.19
N LEU A 173 2.41 9.37 13.70
CA LEU A 173 2.97 9.70 15.01
C LEU A 173 3.61 11.09 15.00
N ASP A 174 4.30 11.41 13.90
CA ASP A 174 4.96 12.70 13.69
C ASP A 174 4.49 13.33 12.37
N SER A 175 4.65 14.65 12.27
CA SER A 175 4.37 15.36 11.04
C SER A 175 5.29 14.85 9.92
N PRO A 176 4.76 14.37 8.79
CA PRO A 176 5.60 13.95 7.69
C PRO A 176 6.42 15.13 7.15
N GLY A 177 7.70 14.92 6.96
CA GLY A 177 8.62 15.93 6.44
C GLY A 177 8.25 16.44 5.04
N GLU A 178 9.01 17.43 4.57
CA GLU A 178 8.85 17.96 3.22
C GLU A 178 9.10 16.91 2.13
N ALA A 179 8.52 17.15 0.96
CA ALA A 179 8.77 16.28 -0.19
C ALA A 179 10.23 16.41 -0.64
N PRO A 180 10.96 15.29 -0.84
CA PRO A 180 12.27 15.37 -1.47
C PRO A 180 12.16 15.97 -2.88
N PRO A 181 13.24 16.52 -3.42
CA PRO A 181 13.26 17.08 -4.77
C PRO A 181 12.72 16.10 -5.82
N ARG A 182 11.97 16.61 -6.79
CA ARG A 182 11.43 15.84 -7.91
C ARG A 182 12.23 16.06 -9.17
N ASN A 183 12.51 14.98 -9.91
CA ASN A 183 13.06 15.12 -11.27
C ASN A 183 11.98 15.77 -12.16
N ARG A 184 12.32 16.92 -12.75
CA ARG A 184 11.43 17.67 -13.65
C ARG A 184 11.79 17.50 -15.13
N ASN A 185 12.93 16.85 -15.41
CA ASN A 185 13.41 16.59 -16.77
C ASN A 185 12.84 15.27 -17.32
N VAL A 186 11.51 15.17 -17.31
CA VAL A 186 10.79 13.93 -17.66
C VAL A 186 9.71 14.18 -18.72
N VAL A 187 9.72 15.37 -19.36
CA VAL A 187 8.70 15.76 -20.35
C VAL A 187 9.37 16.26 -21.61
N ALA A 188 8.97 15.72 -22.75
CA ALA A 188 9.28 16.26 -24.06
C ALA A 188 8.02 16.92 -24.65
N TRP A 189 8.19 18.11 -25.22
CA TRP A 189 7.13 18.84 -25.92
C TRP A 189 7.34 18.73 -27.43
N ILE A 190 6.42 18.08 -28.12
CA ILE A 190 6.40 17.98 -29.58
C ILE A 190 5.25 18.85 -30.06
N ARG A 191 5.59 19.94 -30.76
CA ARG A 191 4.62 20.95 -31.22
C ARG A 191 4.68 21.11 -32.71
#